data_29965c0c9f3b4065ec53636640abdd46
#
_entry.id   29965c0c9f3b4065ec53636640abdd46
#
_cell.length_a   1.000
_cell.length_b   1.000
_cell.length_c   1.000
_cell.angle_alpha   90.00
_cell.angle_beta   90.00
_cell.angle_gamma   90.00
#
_symmetry.space_group_name_H-M   'P 1'
#
loop_
_entity.id
_entity.type
_entity.pdbx_description
1 polymer ?
#
loop_
_entity_poly.entity_id
_entity_poly.type
_entity_poly.pdbx_seq_one_letter_code
_entity_poly.pdbx_strand_id
1 'polypeptide(L)'
;GQEDMPDNVDVSPAIAQEMVDAGLFEPYVLTSDAEIPAGLKDADNNWTAAYYGIMAITTNTKIAPVAPTSFADLMKPEYKGLVSLNGDPREAGAAFAAVMAASLANGGSADDILPGIQYFADLKAAGNLGGTDVTKETVLSGETPITIDWSYNVPGLAAELEAAGITYETNFPSDGVYGGFYGQGVIKDSPHQACSKLWMEHIFSDEGALGYLEGGAVPARIEALTAAGLVTEEVKANLPPDELVSQISFLTPAQIAAAKAVLAEQWGPMVADA
;
A
#
# COMPACT_ATOMS: atom_id res chain seq x y z
N GLY A 1 3.89 2.31 32.84
CA GLY A 1 3.01 1.88 31.78
C GLY A 1 2.01 2.98 31.47
N GLN A 2 1.71 3.19 30.20
CA GLN A 2 0.60 4.07 29.82
C GLN A 2 -0.71 3.28 29.98
N GLU A 3 -1.77 3.93 30.50
CA GLU A 3 -3.10 3.30 30.65
C GLU A 3 -3.70 2.87 29.28
N ASP A 4 -3.23 3.47 28.15
CA ASP A 4 -3.70 3.25 26.79
C ASP A 4 -2.63 2.60 25.90
N MET A 5 -1.85 1.65 26.41
CA MET A 5 -0.88 0.91 25.62
C MET A 5 -1.61 -0.02 24.65
N PRO A 6 -1.31 0.01 23.33
CA PRO A 6 -1.93 -0.91 22.38
C PRO A 6 -1.51 -2.36 22.65
N ASP A 7 -2.40 -3.31 22.39
CA ASP A 7 -2.09 -4.74 22.50
C ASP A 7 -1.45 -5.28 21.20
N ASN A 8 -1.90 -4.76 20.05
CA ASN A 8 -1.37 -5.06 18.73
C ASN A 8 -1.08 -3.78 17.94
N VAL A 9 -0.23 -3.90 16.97
CA VAL A 9 0.05 -2.83 16.00
C VAL A 9 -0.05 -3.35 14.58
N ASP A 10 -0.35 -2.45 13.65
CA ASP A 10 -0.26 -2.61 12.21
C ASP A 10 0.58 -1.44 11.69
N VAL A 11 1.84 -1.69 11.39
CA VAL A 11 2.82 -0.63 11.13
C VAL A 11 3.65 -0.92 9.88
N SER A 12 4.17 0.14 9.27
CA SER A 12 5.07 0.00 8.11
C SER A 12 6.34 -0.78 8.49
N PRO A 13 7.00 -1.47 7.53
CA PRO A 13 8.21 -2.24 7.80
C PRO A 13 9.34 -1.44 8.46
N ALA A 14 9.45 -0.14 8.16
CA ALA A 14 10.45 0.72 8.80
C ALA A 14 10.15 0.91 10.29
N ILE A 15 8.89 1.22 10.64
CA ILE A 15 8.47 1.36 12.05
C ILE A 15 8.58 0.01 12.76
N ALA A 16 8.19 -1.09 12.08
CA ALA A 16 8.33 -2.43 12.64
C ALA A 16 9.80 -2.73 13.02
N GLN A 17 10.76 -2.35 12.16
CA GLN A 17 12.19 -2.53 12.47
C GLN A 17 12.64 -1.68 13.67
N GLU A 18 12.23 -0.42 13.74
CA GLU A 18 12.52 0.44 14.91
C GLU A 18 11.96 -0.16 16.20
N MET A 19 10.78 -0.75 16.15
CA MET A 19 10.15 -1.42 17.27
C MET A 19 10.88 -2.72 17.66
N VAL A 20 11.38 -3.48 16.66
CA VAL A 20 12.25 -4.65 16.92
C VAL A 20 13.52 -4.22 17.65
N ASP A 21 14.20 -3.20 17.14
CA ASP A 21 15.46 -2.68 17.71
C ASP A 21 15.25 -2.15 19.14
N ALA A 22 14.07 -1.60 19.42
CA ALA A 22 13.67 -1.14 20.75
C ALA A 22 13.15 -2.25 21.67
N GLY A 23 13.01 -3.49 21.18
CA GLY A 23 12.51 -4.63 21.95
C GLY A 23 11.05 -4.51 22.40
N LEU A 24 10.21 -3.89 21.57
CA LEU A 24 8.81 -3.59 21.87
C LEU A 24 7.82 -4.70 21.50
N PHE A 25 8.25 -5.71 20.75
CA PHE A 25 7.42 -6.84 20.38
C PHE A 25 7.56 -8.01 21.36
N GLU A 26 6.46 -8.72 21.53
CA GLU A 26 6.40 -10.07 22.07
C GLU A 26 6.43 -11.05 20.88
N PRO A 27 7.50 -11.81 20.64
CA PRO A 27 7.56 -12.76 19.54
C PRO A 27 6.42 -13.77 19.59
N TYR A 28 5.74 -13.98 18.46
CA TYR A 28 4.63 -14.90 18.39
C TYR A 28 4.61 -15.68 17.08
N VAL A 29 4.66 -17.02 17.18
CA VAL A 29 4.56 -17.94 16.04
C VAL A 29 3.11 -18.28 15.81
N LEU A 30 2.58 -17.90 14.64
CA LEU A 30 1.22 -18.21 14.22
C LEU A 30 1.01 -19.70 13.93
N THR A 31 -0.20 -20.19 14.14
CA THR A 31 -0.58 -21.55 13.73
C THR A 31 -0.41 -21.75 12.22
N SER A 32 -0.66 -20.72 11.43
CA SER A 32 -0.51 -20.69 9.96
C SER A 32 0.87 -20.23 9.46
N ASP A 33 1.87 -20.12 10.32
CA ASP A 33 3.19 -19.54 9.99
C ASP A 33 3.85 -20.17 8.75
N ALA A 34 3.71 -21.48 8.57
CA ALA A 34 4.28 -22.21 7.43
C ALA A 34 3.66 -21.81 6.06
N GLU A 35 2.50 -21.19 6.06
CA GLU A 35 1.78 -20.76 4.86
C GLU A 35 2.13 -19.32 4.44
N ILE A 36 2.94 -18.62 5.24
CA ILE A 36 3.31 -17.22 5.03
C ILE A 36 4.70 -17.15 4.42
N PRO A 37 4.87 -16.46 3.27
CA PRO A 37 6.18 -16.26 2.65
C PRO A 37 7.18 -15.60 3.60
N ALA A 38 8.44 -16.01 3.54
CA ALA A 38 9.51 -15.50 4.41
C ALA A 38 9.71 -13.97 4.26
N GLY A 39 9.44 -13.40 3.09
CA GLY A 39 9.54 -11.95 2.86
C GLY A 39 8.43 -11.13 3.53
N LEU A 40 7.40 -11.78 4.07
CA LEU A 40 6.25 -11.16 4.73
C LEU A 40 6.24 -11.38 6.26
N LYS A 41 7.37 -11.78 6.84
CA LYS A 41 7.49 -11.94 8.30
C LYS A 41 8.92 -11.68 8.78
N ASP A 42 9.02 -11.30 10.04
CA ASP A 42 10.30 -11.18 10.73
C ASP A 42 10.90 -12.58 11.05
N ALA A 43 12.21 -12.71 10.92
CA ALA A 43 12.90 -13.99 11.16
C ALA A 43 12.77 -14.50 12.61
N ASP A 44 12.64 -13.59 13.56
CA ASP A 44 12.48 -13.87 14.99
C ASP A 44 11.02 -13.81 15.45
N ASN A 45 10.06 -13.75 14.49
CA ASN A 45 8.61 -13.69 14.72
C ASN A 45 8.12 -12.49 15.54
N ASN A 46 8.81 -11.36 15.45
CA ASN A 46 8.39 -10.11 16.10
C ASN A 46 7.14 -9.54 15.43
N TRP A 47 7.02 -9.67 14.11
CA TRP A 47 5.88 -9.24 13.31
C TRP A 47 5.65 -10.16 12.11
N THR A 48 4.44 -10.15 11.61
CA THR A 48 4.02 -10.86 10.40
C THR A 48 3.05 -9.99 9.61
N ALA A 49 3.20 -9.87 8.30
CA ALA A 49 2.25 -9.19 7.45
C ALA A 49 1.04 -10.08 7.17
N ALA A 50 -0.17 -9.61 7.48
CA ALA A 50 -1.41 -10.32 7.20
C ALA A 50 -1.84 -10.17 5.73
N TYR A 51 -1.49 -9.04 5.12
CA TYR A 51 -1.84 -8.67 3.75
C TYR A 51 -0.78 -7.77 3.13
N TYR A 52 -0.85 -7.65 1.81
CA TYR A 52 -0.09 -6.68 1.04
C TYR A 52 -0.96 -6.02 -0.02
N GLY A 53 -0.52 -4.87 -0.50
CA GLY A 53 -1.11 -4.16 -1.62
C GLY A 53 -0.11 -3.92 -2.74
N ILE A 54 -0.64 -3.59 -3.92
CA ILE A 54 0.14 -3.11 -5.08
C ILE A 54 -0.28 -1.66 -5.35
N MET A 55 0.67 -0.82 -5.78
CA MET A 55 0.33 0.51 -6.23
C MET A 55 -0.56 0.43 -7.46
N ALA A 56 -1.67 1.16 -7.43
CA ALA A 56 -2.65 1.22 -8.49
C ALA A 56 -2.98 2.66 -8.85
N ILE A 57 -3.45 2.86 -10.08
CA ILE A 57 -4.03 4.11 -10.55
C ILE A 57 -5.53 3.89 -10.62
N THR A 58 -6.28 4.54 -9.73
CA THR A 58 -7.74 4.46 -9.74
C THR A 58 -8.34 5.75 -10.26
N THR A 59 -9.23 5.64 -11.22
CA THR A 59 -9.76 6.76 -12.02
C THR A 59 -11.26 6.84 -11.94
N ASN A 60 -11.79 8.01 -11.57
CA ASN A 60 -13.21 8.34 -11.73
C ASN A 60 -13.50 8.55 -13.23
N THR A 61 -14.12 7.56 -13.87
CA THR A 61 -14.33 7.53 -15.32
C THR A 61 -15.38 8.53 -15.81
N LYS A 62 -16.14 9.16 -14.91
CA LYS A 62 -17.02 10.28 -15.27
C LYS A 62 -16.28 11.59 -15.48
N ILE A 63 -15.14 11.77 -14.81
CA ILE A 63 -14.29 12.97 -14.90
C ILE A 63 -13.18 12.76 -15.91
N ALA A 64 -12.51 11.60 -15.85
CA ALA A 64 -11.47 11.18 -16.80
C ALA A 64 -11.92 9.91 -17.52
N PRO A 65 -12.63 10.02 -18.68
CA PRO A 65 -13.23 8.88 -19.37
C PRO A 65 -12.23 7.85 -19.91
N VAL A 66 -10.97 8.24 -20.09
CA VAL A 66 -9.86 7.33 -20.44
C VAL A 66 -9.02 7.16 -19.20
N ALA A 67 -9.02 5.97 -18.64
CA ALA A 67 -8.21 5.67 -17.45
C ALA A 67 -6.76 5.41 -17.85
N PRO A 68 -5.77 6.07 -17.18
CA PRO A 68 -4.34 5.79 -17.42
C PRO A 68 -3.96 4.40 -16.92
N THR A 69 -3.08 3.72 -17.66
CA THR A 69 -2.62 2.35 -17.37
C THR A 69 -1.12 2.29 -17.01
N SER A 70 -0.46 3.44 -16.99
CA SER A 70 0.97 3.56 -16.71
C SER A 70 1.31 4.92 -16.11
N PHE A 71 2.46 5.04 -15.46
CA PHE A 71 2.99 6.34 -15.05
C PHE A 71 3.27 7.24 -16.26
N ALA A 72 3.70 6.67 -17.38
CA ALA A 72 3.89 7.43 -18.61
C ALA A 72 2.59 8.05 -19.13
N ASP A 73 1.45 7.38 -18.98
CA ASP A 73 0.15 7.92 -19.36
C ASP A 73 -0.24 9.16 -18.55
N LEU A 74 0.06 9.19 -17.26
CA LEU A 74 -0.27 10.31 -16.37
C LEU A 74 0.37 11.65 -16.81
N MET A 75 1.41 11.60 -17.63
CA MET A 75 2.05 12.79 -18.19
C MET A 75 1.26 13.45 -19.34
N LYS A 76 0.21 12.78 -19.85
CA LYS A 76 -0.61 13.31 -20.94
C LYS A 76 -1.39 14.55 -20.51
N PRO A 77 -1.58 15.54 -21.42
CA PRO A 77 -2.19 16.83 -21.08
C PRO A 77 -3.68 16.73 -20.69
N GLU A 78 -4.36 15.63 -21.04
CA GLU A 78 -5.75 15.38 -20.65
C GLU A 78 -5.94 15.17 -19.14
N TYR A 79 -4.88 14.85 -18.41
CA TYR A 79 -4.93 14.63 -16.96
C TYR A 79 -4.50 15.85 -16.13
N LYS A 80 -4.51 17.03 -16.77
CA LYS A 80 -4.08 18.27 -16.11
C LYS A 80 -4.90 18.56 -14.85
N GLY A 81 -4.20 18.65 -13.69
CA GLY A 81 -4.77 18.91 -12.38
C GLY A 81 -5.57 17.76 -11.77
N LEU A 82 -5.55 16.56 -12.40
CA LEU A 82 -6.42 15.44 -11.98
C LEU A 82 -5.71 14.40 -11.12
N VAL A 83 -4.37 14.35 -11.10
CA VAL A 83 -3.61 13.31 -10.41
C VAL A 83 -3.35 13.71 -8.96
N SER A 84 -3.67 12.85 -8.02
CA SER A 84 -3.49 13.10 -6.58
C SER A 84 -2.76 11.96 -5.89
N LEU A 85 -1.97 12.31 -4.87
CA LEU A 85 -1.31 11.39 -3.95
C LEU A 85 -2.10 11.25 -2.65
N ASN A 86 -1.97 10.13 -1.99
CA ASN A 86 -2.50 9.89 -0.65
C ASN A 86 -1.48 10.38 0.40
N GLY A 87 -1.43 11.70 0.58
CA GLY A 87 -0.60 12.38 1.56
C GLY A 87 0.79 12.79 1.06
N ASP A 88 1.59 13.33 1.98
CA ASP A 88 2.99 13.69 1.73
C ASP A 88 3.87 12.43 1.78
N PRO A 89 4.68 12.14 0.75
CA PRO A 89 5.49 10.92 0.71
C PRO A 89 6.61 10.85 1.76
N ARG A 90 6.92 11.96 2.42
CA ARG A 90 7.86 11.99 3.56
C ARG A 90 7.24 11.37 4.82
N GLU A 91 5.91 11.38 4.93
CA GLU A 91 5.15 10.96 6.11
C GLU A 91 4.20 9.79 5.82
N ALA A 92 3.49 9.83 4.68
CA ALA A 92 2.46 8.86 4.31
C ALA A 92 3.05 7.68 3.54
N GLY A 93 2.76 6.45 4.01
CA GLY A 93 3.25 5.21 3.40
C GLY A 93 2.74 4.98 1.97
N ALA A 94 1.49 5.32 1.67
CA ALA A 94 0.93 5.18 0.34
C ALA A 94 1.60 6.14 -0.67
N ALA A 95 1.80 7.42 -0.28
CA ALA A 95 2.49 8.38 -1.13
C ALA A 95 3.97 8.01 -1.33
N PHE A 96 4.67 7.51 -0.29
CA PHE A 96 6.01 6.93 -0.43
C PHE A 96 6.02 5.81 -1.48
N ALA A 97 5.07 4.90 -1.39
CA ALA A 97 4.95 3.77 -2.31
C ALA A 97 4.68 4.22 -3.75
N ALA A 98 3.86 5.28 -3.94
CA ALA A 98 3.62 5.87 -5.25
C ALA A 98 4.91 6.45 -5.86
N VAL A 99 5.76 7.12 -5.06
CA VAL A 99 7.06 7.64 -5.53
C VAL A 99 8.02 6.50 -5.86
N MET A 100 8.03 5.41 -5.09
CA MET A 100 8.83 4.22 -5.41
C MET A 100 8.36 3.54 -6.70
N ALA A 101 7.04 3.39 -6.89
CA ALA A 101 6.49 2.83 -8.12
C ALA A 101 6.86 3.69 -9.35
N ALA A 102 6.73 5.03 -9.21
CA ALA A 102 7.17 5.96 -10.24
C ALA A 102 8.69 5.88 -10.51
N SER A 103 9.50 5.63 -9.46
CA SER A 103 10.95 5.43 -9.64
C SER A 103 11.24 4.19 -10.49
N LEU A 104 10.60 3.06 -10.18
CA LEU A 104 10.74 1.83 -10.96
C LEU A 104 10.32 2.04 -12.42
N ALA A 105 9.22 2.79 -12.66
CA ALA A 105 8.75 3.13 -13.99
C ALA A 105 9.75 4.00 -14.79
N ASN A 106 10.60 4.76 -14.11
CA ASN A 106 11.53 5.72 -14.72
C ASN A 106 13.01 5.33 -14.59
N GLY A 107 13.29 4.03 -14.44
CA GLY A 107 14.64 3.46 -14.48
C GLY A 107 15.37 3.50 -13.13
N GLY A 108 14.67 3.79 -12.04
CA GLY A 108 15.16 3.61 -10.68
C GLY A 108 15.17 2.15 -10.24
N SER A 109 15.41 1.93 -8.97
CA SER A 109 15.49 0.58 -8.39
C SER A 109 15.06 0.59 -6.92
N ALA A 110 15.09 -0.58 -6.27
CA ALA A 110 14.87 -0.70 -4.82
C ALA A 110 15.82 0.18 -3.97
N ASP A 111 16.98 0.54 -4.53
CA ASP A 111 18.02 1.36 -3.86
C ASP A 111 18.05 2.80 -4.39
N ASP A 112 17.18 3.16 -5.34
CA ASP A 112 17.18 4.50 -5.96
C ASP A 112 15.75 5.02 -6.16
N ILE A 113 15.32 5.92 -5.28
CA ILE A 113 14.00 6.60 -5.35
C ILE A 113 14.04 7.91 -6.15
N LEU A 114 15.23 8.44 -6.48
CA LEU A 114 15.38 9.77 -7.07
C LEU A 114 14.65 9.92 -8.42
N PRO A 115 14.67 8.93 -9.36
CA PRO A 115 13.88 9.03 -10.58
C PRO A 115 12.38 9.20 -10.35
N GLY A 116 11.84 8.65 -9.25
CA GLY A 116 10.43 8.85 -8.85
C GLY A 116 10.16 10.27 -8.37
N ILE A 117 11.08 10.85 -7.59
CA ILE A 117 10.97 12.26 -7.17
C ILE A 117 11.02 13.18 -8.38
N GLN A 118 11.94 12.92 -9.32
CA GLN A 118 12.03 13.69 -10.58
C GLN A 118 10.74 13.56 -11.40
N TYR A 119 10.19 12.34 -11.51
CA TYR A 119 8.91 12.14 -12.19
C TYR A 119 7.79 13.01 -11.63
N PHE A 120 7.65 13.10 -10.29
CA PHE A 120 6.63 13.95 -9.67
C PHE A 120 6.92 15.45 -9.83
N ALA A 121 8.18 15.86 -9.89
CA ALA A 121 8.57 17.22 -10.26
C ALA A 121 8.11 17.55 -11.69
N ASP A 122 8.36 16.65 -12.63
CA ASP A 122 7.95 16.80 -14.03
C ASP A 122 6.42 16.78 -14.18
N LEU A 123 5.73 15.91 -13.43
CA LEU A 123 4.26 15.83 -13.40
C LEU A 123 3.65 17.13 -12.87
N LYS A 124 4.24 17.74 -11.84
CA LYS A 124 3.86 19.04 -11.31
C LYS A 124 4.12 20.16 -12.33
N ALA A 125 5.28 20.17 -12.96
CA ALA A 125 5.64 21.14 -13.98
C ALA A 125 4.73 21.07 -15.21
N ALA A 126 4.27 19.87 -15.59
CA ALA A 126 3.24 19.66 -16.61
C ALA A 126 1.85 20.17 -16.17
N GLY A 127 1.66 20.40 -14.88
CA GLY A 127 0.42 20.82 -14.27
C GLY A 127 -0.60 19.69 -14.07
N ASN A 128 -0.16 18.43 -14.13
CA ASN A 128 -1.03 17.25 -13.98
C ASN A 128 -1.21 16.84 -12.51
N LEU A 129 -0.21 17.12 -11.66
CA LEU A 129 -0.32 16.85 -10.22
C LEU A 129 -1.28 17.85 -9.59
N GLY A 130 -2.35 17.35 -8.96
CA GLY A 130 -3.29 18.13 -8.17
C GLY A 130 -2.71 18.49 -6.80
N GLY A 131 -3.32 19.46 -6.15
CA GLY A 131 -2.92 19.93 -4.81
C GLY A 131 -3.77 19.37 -3.67
N THR A 132 -4.71 18.45 -3.97
CA THR A 132 -5.65 17.91 -2.98
C THR A 132 -5.21 16.50 -2.60
N ASP A 133 -5.08 16.23 -1.30
CA ASP A 133 -4.77 14.90 -0.79
C ASP A 133 -5.95 13.94 -1.00
N VAL A 134 -5.63 12.67 -1.24
CA VAL A 134 -6.62 11.61 -1.35
C VAL A 134 -7.15 11.28 0.03
N THR A 135 -8.45 11.48 0.23
CA THR A 135 -9.21 11.05 1.39
C THR A 135 -10.52 10.41 0.91
N LYS A 136 -11.23 9.72 1.78
CA LYS A 136 -12.57 9.22 1.47
C LYS A 136 -13.48 10.34 0.94
N GLU A 137 -13.47 11.49 1.60
CA GLU A 137 -14.30 12.65 1.26
C GLU A 137 -13.95 13.22 -0.12
N THR A 138 -12.65 13.36 -0.44
CA THR A 138 -12.21 13.91 -1.73
C THR A 138 -12.42 12.95 -2.90
N VAL A 139 -12.35 11.64 -2.65
CA VAL A 139 -12.72 10.61 -3.63
C VAL A 139 -14.23 10.66 -3.90
N LEU A 140 -15.07 10.69 -2.85
CA LEU A 140 -16.52 10.71 -2.98
C LEU A 140 -17.07 12.04 -3.52
N SER A 141 -16.39 13.16 -3.32
CA SER A 141 -16.74 14.45 -3.93
C SER A 141 -16.25 14.58 -5.39
N GLY A 142 -15.30 13.74 -5.81
CA GLY A 142 -14.67 13.80 -7.12
C GLY A 142 -13.55 14.87 -7.21
N GLU A 143 -13.08 15.42 -6.09
CA GLU A 143 -11.95 16.34 -6.06
C GLU A 143 -10.61 15.67 -6.38
N THR A 144 -10.50 14.37 -6.13
CA THR A 144 -9.33 13.54 -6.47
C THR A 144 -9.71 12.46 -7.49
N PRO A 145 -9.92 12.84 -8.77
CA PRO A 145 -10.48 11.94 -9.78
C PRO A 145 -9.51 10.86 -10.26
N ILE A 146 -8.20 11.08 -10.16
CA ILE A 146 -7.17 10.07 -10.44
C ILE A 146 -6.28 9.98 -9.21
N THR A 147 -6.28 8.81 -8.57
CA THR A 147 -5.49 8.55 -7.37
C THR A 147 -4.39 7.54 -7.68
N ILE A 148 -3.19 7.79 -7.14
CA ILE A 148 -2.11 6.80 -7.09
C ILE A 148 -2.07 6.32 -5.63
N ASP A 149 -2.55 5.10 -5.37
CA ASP A 149 -2.76 4.60 -4.02
C ASP A 149 -2.70 3.07 -3.98
N TRP A 150 -2.79 2.49 -2.80
CA TRP A 150 -2.91 1.04 -2.64
C TRP A 150 -4.15 0.49 -3.35
N SER A 151 -4.00 -0.64 -4.01
CA SER A 151 -5.04 -1.31 -4.80
C SER A 151 -6.36 -1.55 -4.06
N TYR A 152 -6.35 -1.56 -2.75
CA TYR A 152 -7.52 -1.80 -1.90
C TYR A 152 -8.21 -0.53 -1.37
N ASN A 153 -7.55 0.65 -1.41
CA ASN A 153 -8.10 1.85 -0.76
C ASN A 153 -9.37 2.36 -1.45
N VAL A 154 -9.34 2.65 -2.73
CA VAL A 154 -10.53 3.14 -3.44
C VAL A 154 -11.53 2.02 -3.71
N PRO A 155 -11.13 0.81 -4.16
CA PRO A 155 -12.06 -0.32 -4.26
C PRO A 155 -12.76 -0.69 -2.94
N GLY A 156 -12.10 -0.49 -1.80
CA GLY A 156 -12.71 -0.65 -0.47
C GLY A 156 -13.88 0.30 -0.19
N LEU A 157 -14.04 1.36 -0.98
CA LEU A 157 -15.17 2.29 -0.91
C LEU A 157 -16.28 1.99 -1.95
N ALA A 158 -16.28 0.80 -2.56
CA ALA A 158 -17.17 0.47 -3.69
C ALA A 158 -18.66 0.77 -3.43
N ALA A 159 -19.17 0.42 -2.24
CA ALA A 159 -20.56 0.66 -1.88
C ALA A 159 -20.91 2.17 -1.79
N GLU A 160 -20.02 2.96 -1.22
CA GLU A 160 -20.19 4.42 -1.10
C GLU A 160 -20.03 5.11 -2.45
N LEU A 161 -19.11 4.63 -3.29
CA LEU A 161 -18.93 5.15 -4.66
C LEU A 161 -20.18 4.87 -5.51
N GLU A 162 -20.75 3.67 -5.42
CA GLU A 162 -22.00 3.32 -6.09
C GLU A 162 -23.14 4.22 -5.61
N ALA A 163 -23.29 4.39 -4.29
CA ALA A 163 -24.31 5.26 -3.71
C ALA A 163 -24.17 6.72 -4.13
N ALA A 164 -22.94 7.21 -4.31
CA ALA A 164 -22.63 8.52 -4.85
C ALA A 164 -22.77 8.60 -6.38
N GLY A 165 -23.07 7.48 -7.03
CA GLY A 165 -23.16 7.35 -8.48
C GLY A 165 -21.83 7.54 -9.20
N ILE A 166 -20.71 7.28 -8.55
CA ILE A 166 -19.35 7.37 -9.12
C ILE A 166 -19.00 6.02 -9.74
N THR A 167 -18.54 6.06 -10.99
CA THR A 167 -17.91 4.90 -11.64
C THR A 167 -16.41 5.09 -11.66
N TYR A 168 -15.67 4.04 -11.30
CA TYR A 168 -14.21 4.07 -11.27
C TYR A 168 -13.63 2.85 -11.98
N GLU A 169 -12.39 3.01 -12.45
CA GLU A 169 -11.57 1.95 -13.02
C GLU A 169 -10.22 1.95 -12.29
N THR A 170 -9.78 0.77 -11.85
CA THR A 170 -8.50 0.57 -11.19
C THR A 170 -7.56 -0.16 -12.14
N ASN A 171 -6.43 0.46 -12.46
CA ASN A 171 -5.38 -0.09 -13.30
C ASN A 171 -4.09 -0.26 -12.50
N PHE A 172 -3.40 -1.37 -12.73
CA PHE A 172 -2.06 -1.61 -12.22
C PHE A 172 -1.04 -1.06 -13.22
N PRO A 173 -0.15 -0.14 -12.81
CA PRO A 173 0.83 0.44 -13.73
C PRO A 173 1.70 -0.62 -14.38
N SER A 174 1.69 -0.67 -15.71
CA SER A 174 2.45 -1.67 -16.49
C SER A 174 3.95 -1.40 -16.50
N ASP A 175 4.38 -0.19 -16.14
CA ASP A 175 5.75 0.30 -16.18
C ASP A 175 6.39 0.45 -14.79
N GLY A 176 5.62 0.35 -13.69
CA GLY A 176 6.12 0.53 -12.34
C GLY A 176 5.37 -0.31 -11.31
N VAL A 177 5.70 -1.60 -11.21
CA VAL A 177 5.07 -2.51 -10.25
C VAL A 177 5.75 -2.38 -8.90
N TYR A 178 5.03 -1.87 -7.91
CA TYR A 178 5.49 -1.77 -6.53
C TYR A 178 4.43 -2.35 -5.58
N GLY A 179 4.86 -3.23 -4.69
CA GLY A 179 4.05 -3.79 -3.61
C GLY A 179 4.60 -3.44 -2.24
N GLY A 180 3.72 -3.36 -1.28
CA GLY A 180 4.10 -3.12 0.10
C GLY A 180 3.11 -3.74 1.08
N PHE A 181 3.54 -3.86 2.32
CA PHE A 181 2.76 -4.47 3.40
C PHE A 181 2.91 -3.67 4.70
N TYR A 182 2.09 -4.04 5.67
CA TYR A 182 2.22 -3.59 7.06
C TYR A 182 2.44 -4.81 7.95
N GLY A 183 3.35 -4.68 8.92
CA GLY A 183 3.63 -5.74 9.89
C GLY A 183 2.69 -5.67 11.08
N GLN A 184 1.97 -6.75 11.32
CA GLN A 184 1.17 -6.93 12.53
C GLN A 184 2.00 -7.63 13.59
N GLY A 185 1.93 -7.15 14.83
CA GLY A 185 2.66 -7.75 15.94
C GLY A 185 2.00 -7.55 17.29
N VAL A 186 2.38 -8.40 18.22
CA VAL A 186 1.95 -8.33 19.62
C VAL A 186 2.88 -7.40 20.36
N ILE A 187 2.34 -6.43 21.08
CA ILE A 187 3.15 -5.51 21.89
C ILE A 187 3.59 -6.21 23.18
N LYS A 188 4.89 -6.15 23.45
CA LYS A 188 5.48 -6.69 24.66
C LYS A 188 4.90 -5.99 25.90
N ASP A 189 4.61 -6.80 26.94
CA ASP A 189 4.05 -6.35 28.20
C ASP A 189 2.70 -5.61 28.09
N SER A 190 1.98 -5.79 26.97
CA SER A 190 0.62 -5.29 26.84
C SER A 190 -0.33 -5.93 27.87
N PRO A 191 -1.37 -5.22 28.30
CA PRO A 191 -2.23 -5.71 29.41
C PRO A 191 -3.07 -6.92 29.02
N HIS A 192 -3.30 -7.18 27.71
CA HIS A 192 -4.21 -8.22 27.23
C HIS A 192 -3.52 -9.23 26.29
N GLN A 193 -2.34 -9.73 26.67
CA GLN A 193 -1.50 -10.64 25.85
C GLN A 193 -2.27 -11.82 25.22
N ALA A 194 -3.20 -12.44 25.95
CA ALA A 194 -3.97 -13.56 25.43
C ALA A 194 -4.95 -13.11 24.34
N CYS A 195 -5.61 -11.96 24.51
CA CYS A 195 -6.51 -11.39 23.51
C CYS A 195 -5.72 -10.92 22.27
N SER A 196 -4.55 -10.34 22.48
CA SER A 196 -3.64 -9.93 21.43
C SER A 196 -3.24 -11.10 20.53
N LYS A 197 -2.81 -12.22 21.13
CA LYS A 197 -2.46 -13.44 20.39
C LYS A 197 -3.68 -14.07 19.69
N LEU A 198 -4.86 -14.04 20.34
CA LEU A 198 -6.10 -14.50 19.72
C LEU A 198 -6.49 -13.62 18.52
N TRP A 199 -6.30 -12.31 18.61
CA TRP A 199 -6.48 -11.40 17.48
C TRP A 199 -5.56 -11.73 16.32
N MET A 200 -4.27 -11.98 16.59
CA MET A 200 -3.33 -12.44 15.56
C MET A 200 -3.81 -13.73 14.90
N GLU A 201 -4.19 -14.76 15.66
CA GLU A 201 -4.72 -16.00 15.08
C GLU A 201 -5.99 -15.76 14.25
N HIS A 202 -6.87 -14.84 14.64
CA HIS A 202 -8.07 -14.51 13.90
C HIS A 202 -7.75 -13.85 12.55
N ILE A 203 -6.94 -12.79 12.52
CA ILE A 203 -6.63 -12.09 11.25
C ILE A 203 -5.81 -12.94 10.28
N PHE A 204 -5.11 -13.96 10.77
CA PHE A 204 -4.39 -14.94 9.96
C PHE A 204 -5.17 -16.26 9.76
N SER A 205 -6.39 -16.39 10.28
CA SER A 205 -7.28 -17.52 9.95
C SER A 205 -7.79 -17.43 8.52
N ASP A 206 -8.45 -18.48 8.03
CA ASP A 206 -9.10 -18.44 6.71
C ASP A 206 -10.17 -17.33 6.66
N GLU A 207 -10.97 -17.18 7.71
CA GLU A 207 -11.99 -16.15 7.83
C GLU A 207 -11.40 -14.74 7.79
N GLY A 208 -10.38 -14.46 8.60
CA GLY A 208 -9.72 -13.16 8.63
C GLY A 208 -9.00 -12.83 7.32
N ALA A 209 -8.32 -13.82 6.74
CA ALA A 209 -7.64 -13.67 5.46
C ALA A 209 -8.62 -13.42 4.29
N LEU A 210 -9.78 -14.08 4.28
CA LEU A 210 -10.85 -13.80 3.31
C LEU A 210 -11.44 -12.40 3.50
N GLY A 211 -11.53 -11.90 4.73
CA GLY A 211 -11.95 -10.51 4.99
C GLY A 211 -11.02 -9.47 4.36
N TYR A 212 -9.69 -9.67 4.40
CA TYR A 212 -8.76 -8.83 3.65
C TYR A 212 -8.99 -8.89 2.15
N LEU A 213 -9.25 -10.10 1.64
CA LEU A 213 -9.51 -10.33 0.23
C LEU A 213 -10.79 -9.64 -0.25
N GLU A 214 -11.86 -9.69 0.55
CA GLU A 214 -13.11 -8.96 0.29
C GLU A 214 -12.88 -7.44 0.29
N GLY A 215 -11.96 -6.95 1.12
CA GLY A 215 -11.51 -5.55 1.14
C GLY A 215 -10.56 -5.16 0.00
N GLY A 216 -10.21 -6.08 -0.91
CA GLY A 216 -9.34 -5.83 -2.05
C GLY A 216 -7.84 -5.91 -1.76
N ALA A 217 -7.44 -6.26 -0.53
CA ALA A 217 -6.05 -6.52 -0.18
C ALA A 217 -5.69 -7.99 -0.44
N VAL A 218 -4.43 -8.25 -0.79
CA VAL A 218 -3.96 -9.62 -1.03
C VAL A 218 -3.49 -10.23 0.29
N PRO A 219 -4.16 -11.28 0.80
CA PRO A 219 -3.71 -11.94 2.03
C PRO A 219 -2.33 -12.56 1.85
N ALA A 220 -1.49 -12.53 2.88
CA ALA A 220 -0.19 -13.20 2.87
C ALA A 220 -0.31 -14.72 2.63
N ARG A 221 -1.45 -15.32 2.99
CA ARG A 221 -1.79 -16.73 2.82
C ARG A 221 -2.53 -17.04 1.50
N ILE A 222 -2.50 -16.14 0.51
CA ILE A 222 -3.29 -16.26 -0.73
C ILE A 222 -3.07 -17.60 -1.45
N GLU A 223 -1.84 -18.13 -1.46
CA GLU A 223 -1.53 -19.41 -2.07
C GLU A 223 -2.22 -20.58 -1.35
N ALA A 224 -2.17 -20.60 -0.02
CA ALA A 224 -2.82 -21.63 0.79
C ALA A 224 -4.36 -21.57 0.65
N LEU A 225 -4.95 -20.37 0.67
CA LEU A 225 -6.38 -20.17 0.47
C LEU A 225 -6.82 -20.62 -0.93
N THR A 226 -6.02 -20.34 -1.95
CA THR A 226 -6.28 -20.77 -3.34
C THR A 226 -6.19 -22.29 -3.45
N ALA A 227 -5.18 -22.92 -2.87
CA ALA A 227 -5.02 -24.37 -2.84
C ALA A 227 -6.18 -25.07 -2.09
N ALA A 228 -6.72 -24.43 -1.06
CA ALA A 228 -7.90 -24.89 -0.32
C ALA A 228 -9.24 -24.67 -1.08
N GLY A 229 -9.20 -23.98 -2.23
CA GLY A 229 -10.43 -23.67 -3.02
C GLY A 229 -11.32 -22.59 -2.39
N LEU A 230 -10.79 -21.79 -1.48
CA LEU A 230 -11.53 -20.74 -0.78
C LEU A 230 -11.59 -19.41 -1.58
N VAL A 231 -10.70 -19.22 -2.54
CA VAL A 231 -10.65 -18.03 -3.40
C VAL A 231 -11.48 -18.27 -4.65
N THR A 232 -12.62 -17.57 -4.78
CA THR A 232 -13.50 -17.69 -5.95
C THR A 232 -12.96 -16.91 -7.15
N GLU A 233 -13.37 -17.28 -8.37
CA GLU A 233 -12.98 -16.55 -9.59
C GLU A 233 -13.50 -15.10 -9.60
N GLU A 234 -14.63 -14.84 -8.96
CA GLU A 234 -15.19 -13.48 -8.81
C GLU A 234 -14.26 -12.59 -7.97
N VAL A 235 -13.75 -13.13 -6.88
CA VAL A 235 -12.79 -12.41 -6.01
C VAL A 235 -11.46 -12.24 -6.70
N LYS A 236 -10.97 -13.27 -7.40
CA LYS A 236 -9.72 -13.18 -8.19
C LYS A 236 -9.75 -12.08 -9.25
N ALA A 237 -10.90 -11.82 -9.84
CA ALA A 237 -11.04 -10.79 -10.87
C ALA A 237 -10.74 -9.36 -10.36
N ASN A 238 -10.81 -9.15 -9.04
CA ASN A 238 -10.50 -7.86 -8.41
C ASN A 238 -9.07 -7.78 -7.86
N LEU A 239 -8.32 -8.89 -7.93
CA LEU A 239 -6.93 -8.93 -7.47
C LEU A 239 -5.98 -8.50 -8.59
N PRO A 240 -4.77 -8.05 -8.20
CA PRO A 240 -3.70 -7.87 -9.17
C PRO A 240 -3.46 -9.18 -9.94
N PRO A 241 -3.20 -9.12 -11.26
CA PRO A 241 -2.82 -10.30 -12.02
C PRO A 241 -1.60 -11.01 -11.43
N ASP A 242 -1.61 -12.35 -11.42
CA ASP A 242 -0.51 -13.17 -10.88
C ASP A 242 0.85 -12.82 -11.49
N GLU A 243 0.87 -12.42 -12.77
CA GLU A 243 2.06 -11.96 -13.47
C GLU A 243 2.67 -10.69 -12.86
N LEU A 244 1.84 -9.78 -12.33
CA LEU A 244 2.29 -8.57 -11.64
C LEU A 244 2.72 -8.92 -10.21
N VAL A 245 1.96 -9.76 -9.52
CA VAL A 245 2.30 -10.23 -8.17
C VAL A 245 3.68 -10.88 -8.15
N SER A 246 4.01 -11.68 -9.18
CA SER A 246 5.33 -12.35 -9.28
C SER A 246 6.51 -11.38 -9.51
N GLN A 247 6.25 -10.14 -9.91
CA GLN A 247 7.26 -9.11 -10.11
C GLN A 247 7.54 -8.27 -8.86
N ILE A 248 6.71 -8.42 -7.81
CA ILE A 248 6.86 -7.64 -6.59
C ILE A 248 8.13 -8.07 -5.87
N SER A 249 8.99 -7.10 -5.61
CA SER A 249 10.08 -7.21 -4.64
C SER A 249 9.81 -6.27 -3.49
N PHE A 250 9.52 -6.81 -2.31
CA PHE A 250 9.35 -5.99 -1.12
C PHE A 250 10.68 -5.37 -0.70
N LEU A 251 10.65 -4.06 -0.42
CA LEU A 251 11.83 -3.37 0.08
C LEU A 251 12.19 -3.87 1.48
N THR A 252 13.48 -4.02 1.72
CA THR A 252 13.99 -4.24 3.07
C THR A 252 13.84 -2.97 3.91
N PRO A 253 13.79 -3.07 5.25
CA PRO A 253 13.77 -1.90 6.14
C PRO A 253 14.90 -0.92 5.87
N ALA A 254 16.11 -1.40 5.55
CA ALA A 254 17.26 -0.57 5.22
C ALA A 254 17.05 0.24 3.93
N GLN A 255 16.48 -0.38 2.89
CA GLN A 255 16.13 0.30 1.64
C GLN A 255 15.06 1.37 1.86
N ILE A 256 14.03 1.07 2.65
CA ILE A 256 12.99 2.05 3.01
C ILE A 256 13.60 3.23 3.76
N ALA A 257 14.48 2.98 4.74
CA ALA A 257 15.14 4.05 5.49
C ALA A 257 16.02 4.93 4.59
N ALA A 258 16.79 4.33 3.68
CA ALA A 258 17.62 5.06 2.72
C ALA A 258 16.76 5.90 1.77
N ALA A 259 15.69 5.34 1.21
CA ALA A 259 14.77 6.06 0.33
C ALA A 259 14.06 7.22 1.04
N LYS A 260 13.62 7.02 2.29
CA LYS A 260 13.03 8.10 3.11
C LYS A 260 14.01 9.23 3.40
N ALA A 261 15.30 8.94 3.60
CA ALA A 261 16.31 9.97 3.78
C ALA A 261 16.45 10.84 2.52
N VAL A 262 16.48 10.23 1.33
CA VAL A 262 16.49 10.95 0.05
C VAL A 262 15.23 11.79 -0.13
N LEU A 263 14.06 11.24 0.18
CA LEU A 263 12.78 11.96 0.13
C LEU A 263 12.76 13.18 1.04
N ALA A 264 13.22 13.03 2.29
CA ALA A 264 13.25 14.14 3.25
C ALA A 264 14.13 15.32 2.75
N GLU A 265 15.21 15.02 2.02
CA GLU A 265 16.10 16.03 1.48
C GLU A 265 15.60 16.64 0.16
N GLN A 266 15.08 15.82 -0.76
CA GLN A 266 14.85 16.20 -2.15
C GLN A 266 13.40 16.58 -2.48
N TRP A 267 12.41 16.02 -1.78
CA TRP A 267 11.00 16.25 -2.11
C TRP A 267 10.57 17.71 -1.99
N GLY A 268 10.95 18.39 -0.89
CA GLY A 268 10.66 19.81 -0.70
C GLY A 268 11.13 20.64 -1.88
N PRO A 269 12.44 20.74 -2.13
CA PRO A 269 13.00 21.56 -3.18
C PRO A 269 12.55 21.20 -4.60
N MET A 270 12.31 19.93 -4.88
CA MET A 270 12.00 19.46 -6.24
C MET A 270 10.51 19.47 -6.55
N VAL A 271 9.66 19.19 -5.55
CA VAL A 271 8.22 18.98 -5.78
C VAL A 271 7.36 19.91 -4.93
N ALA A 272 7.50 19.89 -3.59
CA ALA A 272 6.53 20.60 -2.74
C ALA A 272 6.63 22.14 -2.89
N ASP A 273 7.84 22.68 -2.92
CA ASP A 273 8.13 24.10 -2.90
C ASP A 273 8.44 24.69 -4.31
N ALA A 274 8.47 23.83 -5.33
CA ALA A 274 8.82 24.18 -6.71
C ALA A 274 7.70 24.91 -7.47
#